data_f493aaf680c560aa83d94071e1a9b3c7
#
_entry.id   f493aaf680c560aa83d94071e1a9b3c7
#
_cell.length_a   1.000
_cell.length_b   1.000
_cell.length_c   1.000
_cell.angle_alpha   90.00
_cell.angle_beta   90.00
_cell.angle_gamma   90.00
#
_symmetry.space_group_name_H-M   'P 1'
#
loop_
_entity.id
_entity.type
_entity.pdbx_description
1 polymer ?
#
loop_
_entity_poly.entity_id
_entity_poly.type
_entity_poly.pdbx_seq_one_letter_code
_entity_poly.pdbx_strand_id
1 'polypeptide(L)'
;MKITANGISMNYTLDGPAGAPVVTLSHSLATTLEMWQPQLKALTARWRVLSYDTRGHGGTDAPKAAYTLDQLADDAQALLRALGIPRTHWVGLSMGGMIGQTLALKAPELFASLTLCDTSSRIPPEAKPLWDERIHTAETKGMDPLVEGTLGRWFTAPFKERGGPVVETVRGMIRSTPPAGYIGCCQAISGLNLTDRISAIKAPTLIIVGEDDQGTPVAASKVMNERIQGSQLVILKSAAHLSNMEQPDAFTSALTGFLSKVS
;
A
#
# COMPACT_ATOMS: atom_id res chain seq x y z
N MET A 1 6.64 -4.14 -16.99
CA MET A 1 7.99 -3.65 -17.46
C MET A 1 8.99 -3.74 -16.31
N LYS A 2 10.30 -3.69 -16.62
CA LYS A 2 11.34 -3.68 -15.56
C LYS A 2 12.30 -2.51 -15.75
N ILE A 3 12.78 -1.95 -14.64
CA ILE A 3 13.78 -0.89 -14.62
C ILE A 3 14.71 -1.07 -13.41
N THR A 4 15.99 -0.73 -13.56
CA THR A 4 16.90 -0.73 -12.42
C THR A 4 16.74 0.58 -11.65
N ALA A 5 16.40 0.51 -10.38
CA ALA A 5 16.29 1.62 -9.46
C ALA A 5 16.78 1.22 -8.08
N ASN A 6 17.56 2.07 -7.43
CA ASN A 6 18.16 1.81 -6.10
C ASN A 6 18.84 0.43 -5.97
N GLY A 7 19.56 0.00 -7.02
CA GLY A 7 20.33 -1.23 -7.04
C GLY A 7 19.55 -2.54 -7.18
N ILE A 8 18.24 -2.46 -7.49
CA ILE A 8 17.38 -3.62 -7.74
C ILE A 8 16.63 -3.47 -9.07
N SER A 9 16.21 -4.61 -9.65
CA SER A 9 15.30 -4.65 -10.79
C SER A 9 13.86 -4.54 -10.29
N MET A 10 13.20 -3.43 -10.59
CA MET A 10 11.81 -3.17 -10.17
C MET A 10 10.84 -3.43 -11.30
N ASN A 11 9.78 -4.19 -11.00
CA ASN A 11 8.67 -4.43 -11.92
C ASN A 11 7.61 -3.33 -11.77
N TYR A 12 7.12 -2.82 -12.91
CA TYR A 12 6.10 -1.77 -12.93
C TYR A 12 5.26 -1.81 -14.20
N THR A 13 4.11 -1.15 -14.16
CA THR A 13 3.31 -0.73 -15.32
C THR A 13 3.14 0.78 -15.32
N LEU A 14 2.97 1.37 -16.50
CA LEU A 14 2.75 2.80 -16.67
C LEU A 14 1.72 3.02 -17.77
N ASP A 15 0.46 3.12 -17.39
CA ASP A 15 -0.71 3.09 -18.26
C ASP A 15 -1.43 4.44 -18.27
N GLY A 16 -2.33 4.65 -19.26
CA GLY A 16 -3.12 5.88 -19.39
C GLY A 16 -2.46 6.94 -20.28
N PRO A 17 -3.07 8.14 -20.41
CA PRO A 17 -2.67 9.16 -21.38
C PRO A 17 -1.27 9.69 -21.12
N ALA A 18 -0.44 9.77 -22.16
CA ALA A 18 0.84 10.44 -22.08
C ALA A 18 0.67 11.93 -21.75
N GLY A 19 1.47 12.45 -20.83
CA GLY A 19 1.39 13.86 -20.40
C GLY A 19 0.32 14.18 -19.35
N ALA A 20 -0.56 13.24 -19.01
CA ALA A 20 -1.49 13.42 -17.90
C ALA A 20 -0.75 13.42 -16.54
N PRO A 21 -1.32 14.05 -15.48
CA PRO A 21 -0.77 13.93 -14.13
C PRO A 21 -0.60 12.48 -13.71
N VAL A 22 0.49 12.17 -12.99
CA VAL A 22 0.81 10.80 -12.59
C VAL A 22 0.14 10.45 -11.28
N VAL A 23 -0.48 9.26 -11.25
CA VAL A 23 -0.94 8.58 -10.02
C VAL A 23 -0.03 7.37 -9.79
N THR A 24 0.62 7.29 -8.65
CA THR A 24 1.44 6.14 -8.24
C THR A 24 0.68 5.27 -7.26
N LEU A 25 0.54 3.98 -7.58
CA LEU A 25 -0.16 2.98 -6.77
C LEU A 25 0.86 2.06 -6.09
N SER A 26 0.86 2.08 -4.75
CA SER A 26 1.74 1.29 -3.90
C SER A 26 0.93 0.27 -3.10
N HIS A 27 1.23 -1.00 -3.27
CA HIS A 27 0.44 -2.13 -2.80
C HIS A 27 0.70 -2.51 -1.33
N SER A 28 -0.14 -3.41 -0.79
CA SER A 28 -0.02 -3.99 0.56
C SER A 28 1.09 -5.05 0.64
N LEU A 29 1.52 -5.37 1.88
CA LEU A 29 2.37 -6.53 2.17
C LEU A 29 1.74 -7.81 1.57
N ALA A 30 2.57 -8.69 1.00
CA ALA A 30 2.16 -9.97 0.41
C ALA A 30 1.09 -9.85 -0.70
N THR A 31 0.98 -8.68 -1.35
CA THR A 31 0.25 -8.50 -2.60
C THR A 31 1.20 -8.06 -3.72
N THR A 32 0.67 -7.74 -4.88
CA THR A 32 1.40 -7.20 -6.02
C THR A 32 0.66 -6.00 -6.60
N LEU A 33 1.24 -5.37 -7.62
CA LEU A 33 0.57 -4.31 -8.38
C LEU A 33 -0.82 -4.72 -8.92
N GLU A 34 -1.08 -6.01 -9.05
CA GLU A 34 -2.36 -6.54 -9.55
C GLU A 34 -3.54 -6.27 -8.60
N MET A 35 -3.30 -6.02 -7.30
CA MET A 35 -4.38 -5.67 -6.38
C MET A 35 -5.13 -4.41 -6.77
N TRP A 36 -4.55 -3.58 -7.64
CA TRP A 36 -5.12 -2.34 -8.12
C TRP A 36 -5.99 -2.47 -9.38
N GLN A 37 -6.11 -3.69 -9.93
CA GLN A 37 -6.90 -3.97 -11.14
C GLN A 37 -8.31 -3.35 -11.12
N PRO A 38 -9.07 -3.39 -10.00
CA PRO A 38 -10.41 -2.81 -9.96
C PRO A 38 -10.43 -1.28 -10.21
N GLN A 39 -9.34 -0.58 -9.90
CA GLN A 39 -9.25 0.88 -10.03
C GLN A 39 -8.72 1.34 -11.39
N LEU A 40 -7.97 0.47 -12.10
CA LEU A 40 -7.19 0.88 -13.28
C LEU A 40 -8.05 1.50 -14.37
N LYS A 41 -9.21 0.91 -14.69
CA LYS A 41 -10.09 1.41 -15.76
C LYS A 41 -10.52 2.85 -15.53
N ALA A 42 -10.89 3.19 -14.31
CA ALA A 42 -11.33 4.54 -13.95
C ALA A 42 -10.17 5.53 -13.90
N LEU A 43 -9.03 5.10 -13.37
CA LEU A 43 -7.85 5.95 -13.23
C LEU A 43 -7.18 6.23 -14.57
N THR A 44 -6.95 5.21 -15.40
CA THR A 44 -6.27 5.35 -16.71
C THR A 44 -7.08 6.14 -17.73
N ALA A 45 -8.36 6.38 -17.49
CA ALA A 45 -9.18 7.26 -18.33
C ALA A 45 -8.74 8.74 -18.25
N ARG A 46 -8.08 9.16 -17.17
CA ARG A 46 -7.77 10.57 -16.89
C ARG A 46 -6.33 10.82 -16.44
N TRP A 47 -5.70 9.86 -15.80
CA TRP A 47 -4.35 9.98 -15.23
C TRP A 47 -3.37 9.00 -15.86
N ARG A 48 -2.10 9.35 -15.81
CA ARG A 48 -1.02 8.42 -16.09
C ARG A 48 -0.78 7.59 -14.83
N VAL A 49 -1.03 6.30 -14.86
CA VAL A 49 -1.02 5.42 -13.69
C VAL A 49 0.26 4.61 -13.66
N LEU A 50 1.09 4.83 -12.66
CA LEU A 50 2.25 4.01 -12.31
C LEU A 50 1.83 3.02 -11.22
N SER A 51 1.83 1.74 -11.54
CA SER A 51 1.73 0.67 -10.53
C SER A 51 3.05 -0.07 -10.48
N TYR A 52 3.55 -0.41 -9.30
CA TYR A 52 4.84 -1.09 -9.17
C TYR A 52 4.78 -2.16 -8.08
N ASP A 53 5.63 -3.18 -8.21
CA ASP A 53 5.86 -4.15 -7.16
C ASP A 53 6.97 -3.63 -6.23
N THR A 54 6.67 -3.56 -4.94
CA THR A 54 7.62 -3.19 -3.91
C THR A 54 8.73 -4.23 -3.80
N ARG A 55 9.93 -3.83 -3.40
CA ARG A 55 11.05 -4.74 -3.08
C ARG A 55 10.54 -5.99 -2.35
N GLY A 56 10.92 -7.17 -2.83
CA GLY A 56 10.53 -8.44 -2.23
C GLY A 56 9.17 -8.97 -2.66
N HIS A 57 8.48 -8.33 -3.61
CA HIS A 57 7.14 -8.72 -4.08
C HIS A 57 7.06 -8.82 -5.60
N GLY A 58 6.13 -9.62 -6.06
CA GLY A 58 5.78 -9.75 -7.48
C GLY A 58 6.99 -10.01 -8.37
N GLY A 59 7.16 -9.19 -9.40
CA GLY A 59 8.29 -9.28 -10.32
C GLY A 59 9.52 -8.46 -9.92
N THR A 60 9.52 -7.77 -8.78
CA THR A 60 10.65 -7.01 -8.25
C THR A 60 11.61 -7.90 -7.47
N ASP A 61 12.91 -7.62 -7.53
CA ASP A 61 13.93 -8.38 -6.80
C ASP A 61 13.64 -8.47 -5.30
N ALA A 62 13.97 -9.64 -4.72
CA ALA A 62 13.75 -9.96 -3.32
C ALA A 62 15.08 -10.31 -2.60
N PRO A 63 16.00 -9.35 -2.40
CA PRO A 63 17.25 -9.60 -1.69
C PRO A 63 16.98 -10.09 -0.27
N LYS A 64 17.73 -11.09 0.18
CA LYS A 64 17.64 -11.57 1.56
C LYS A 64 18.35 -10.60 2.51
N ALA A 65 17.59 -9.72 3.12
CA ALA A 65 18.07 -8.74 4.10
C ALA A 65 16.91 -8.27 4.99
N ALA A 66 17.24 -7.63 6.11
CA ALA A 66 16.28 -6.80 6.82
C ALA A 66 16.01 -5.54 5.99
N TYR A 67 14.73 -5.18 5.79
CA TYR A 67 14.38 -3.92 5.14
C TYR A 67 13.95 -2.89 6.17
N THR A 68 13.94 -1.63 5.74
CA THR A 68 13.39 -0.50 6.50
C THR A 68 12.38 0.27 5.66
N LEU A 69 11.46 0.99 6.28
CA LEU A 69 10.53 1.87 5.55
C LEU A 69 11.28 2.97 4.80
N ASP A 70 12.39 3.46 5.33
CA ASP A 70 13.27 4.41 4.63
C ASP A 70 13.83 3.82 3.34
N GLN A 71 14.29 2.57 3.36
CA GLN A 71 14.79 1.88 2.16
C GLN A 71 13.67 1.68 1.13
N LEU A 72 12.47 1.27 1.55
CA LEU A 72 11.33 1.09 0.65
C LEU A 72 10.88 2.43 0.05
N ALA A 73 10.96 3.52 0.81
CA ALA A 73 10.72 4.88 0.31
C ALA A 73 11.80 5.33 -0.69
N ASP A 74 13.07 5.00 -0.43
CA ASP A 74 14.18 5.30 -1.34
C ASP A 74 14.04 4.51 -2.66
N ASP A 75 13.58 3.27 -2.62
CA ASP A 75 13.26 2.49 -3.82
C ASP A 75 12.18 3.18 -4.67
N ALA A 76 11.11 3.63 -4.03
CA ALA A 76 10.01 4.31 -4.70
C ALA A 76 10.47 5.67 -5.30
N GLN A 77 11.25 6.44 -4.54
CA GLN A 77 11.84 7.69 -5.03
C GLN A 77 12.75 7.46 -6.24
N ALA A 78 13.61 6.44 -6.18
CA ALA A 78 14.51 6.08 -7.26
C ALA A 78 13.74 5.62 -8.51
N LEU A 79 12.64 4.88 -8.34
CA LEU A 79 11.75 4.49 -9.44
C LEU A 79 11.14 5.73 -10.11
N LEU A 80 10.55 6.65 -9.34
CA LEU A 80 9.98 7.90 -9.87
C LEU A 80 11.03 8.70 -10.64
N ARG A 81 12.24 8.84 -10.08
CA ARG A 81 13.36 9.53 -10.74
C ARG A 81 13.78 8.85 -12.04
N ALA A 82 13.92 7.52 -12.03
CA ALA A 82 14.33 6.76 -13.22
C ALA A 82 13.30 6.83 -14.35
N LEU A 83 12.00 7.03 -14.01
CA LEU A 83 10.93 7.22 -14.97
C LEU A 83 10.69 8.69 -15.36
N GLY A 84 11.49 9.62 -14.84
CA GLY A 84 11.34 11.05 -15.12
C GLY A 84 10.06 11.66 -14.55
N ILE A 85 9.54 11.12 -13.43
CA ILE A 85 8.33 11.59 -12.76
C ILE A 85 8.71 12.52 -11.60
N PRO A 86 8.63 13.86 -11.79
CA PRO A 86 9.05 14.82 -10.76
C PRO A 86 8.01 15.01 -9.66
N ARG A 87 6.73 14.65 -9.93
CA ARG A 87 5.63 14.83 -9.00
C ARG A 87 4.53 13.83 -9.29
N THR A 88 3.87 13.34 -8.22
CA THR A 88 2.82 12.30 -8.35
C THR A 88 1.71 12.48 -7.32
N HIS A 89 0.51 12.00 -7.64
CA HIS A 89 -0.52 11.68 -6.68
C HIS A 89 -0.23 10.28 -6.14
N TRP A 90 0.22 10.17 -4.90
CA TRP A 90 0.52 8.88 -4.29
C TRP A 90 -0.74 8.25 -3.70
N VAL A 91 -0.96 6.98 -4.00
CA VAL A 91 -2.03 6.15 -3.42
C VAL A 91 -1.38 4.90 -2.86
N GLY A 92 -1.39 4.76 -1.54
CA GLY A 92 -0.77 3.63 -0.87
C GLY A 92 -1.72 2.91 0.07
N LEU A 93 -1.82 1.57 -0.10
CA LEU A 93 -2.62 0.74 0.78
C LEU A 93 -1.71 -0.02 1.76
N SER A 94 -2.05 0.04 3.05
CA SER A 94 -1.33 -0.66 4.12
C SER A 94 0.16 -0.30 4.11
N MET A 95 1.06 -1.24 3.81
CA MET A 95 2.50 -1.01 3.63
C MET A 95 2.77 0.13 2.63
N GLY A 96 2.03 0.18 1.52
CA GLY A 96 2.14 1.25 0.53
C GLY A 96 1.81 2.63 1.10
N GLY A 97 0.89 2.71 2.06
CA GLY A 97 0.57 3.91 2.81
C GLY A 97 1.69 4.30 3.80
N MET A 98 2.33 3.32 4.44
CA MET A 98 3.48 3.54 5.33
C MET A 98 4.70 4.06 4.56
N ILE A 99 4.95 3.49 3.36
CA ILE A 99 5.97 3.98 2.42
C ILE A 99 5.65 5.41 1.99
N GLY A 100 4.39 5.70 1.64
CA GLY A 100 3.94 7.04 1.24
C GLY A 100 4.13 8.09 2.33
N GLN A 101 3.80 7.77 3.59
CA GLN A 101 4.06 8.65 4.74
C GLN A 101 5.56 8.91 4.92
N THR A 102 6.39 7.86 4.87
CA THR A 102 7.84 7.97 5.00
C THR A 102 8.42 8.85 3.89
N LEU A 103 8.02 8.62 2.65
CA LEU A 103 8.49 9.39 1.50
C LEU A 103 7.99 10.84 1.53
N ALA A 104 6.74 11.10 1.95
CA ALA A 104 6.22 12.46 2.07
C ALA A 104 6.95 13.29 3.14
N LEU A 105 7.50 12.65 4.17
CA LEU A 105 8.34 13.30 5.17
C LEU A 105 9.78 13.53 4.68
N LYS A 106 10.28 12.72 3.74
CA LYS A 106 11.64 12.82 3.19
C LYS A 106 11.73 13.76 1.99
N ALA A 107 10.76 13.70 1.10
CA ALA A 107 10.75 14.38 -0.19
C ALA A 107 9.34 14.93 -0.50
N PRO A 108 8.86 15.91 0.30
CA PRO A 108 7.49 16.44 0.18
C PRO A 108 7.19 17.05 -1.19
N GLU A 109 8.20 17.51 -1.92
CA GLU A 109 8.07 18.10 -3.26
C GLU A 109 7.56 17.10 -4.31
N LEU A 110 7.74 15.80 -4.08
CA LEU A 110 7.26 14.75 -4.99
C LEU A 110 5.72 14.59 -4.96
N PHE A 111 5.06 15.12 -3.94
CA PHE A 111 3.64 14.85 -3.73
C PHE A 111 2.74 15.95 -4.28
N ALA A 112 1.94 15.62 -5.30
CA ALA A 112 0.77 16.42 -5.68
C ALA A 112 -0.37 16.23 -4.68
N SER A 113 -0.56 14.97 -4.24
CA SER A 113 -1.44 14.60 -3.14
C SER A 113 -1.02 13.26 -2.55
N LEU A 114 -1.55 12.91 -1.38
CA LEU A 114 -1.31 11.66 -0.68
C LEU A 114 -2.65 10.99 -0.35
N THR A 115 -2.83 9.74 -0.77
CA THR A 115 -3.97 8.92 -0.35
C THR A 115 -3.47 7.74 0.47
N LEU A 116 -3.93 7.66 1.72
CA LEU A 116 -3.56 6.67 2.72
C LEU A 116 -4.74 5.71 2.91
N CYS A 117 -4.61 4.47 2.41
CA CYS A 117 -5.68 3.49 2.41
C CYS A 117 -5.36 2.37 3.39
N ASP A 118 -6.30 2.05 4.28
CA ASP A 118 -6.19 0.88 5.17
C ASP A 118 -4.78 0.77 5.78
N THR A 119 -4.30 1.84 6.40
CA THR A 119 -2.92 1.97 6.88
C THR A 119 -2.85 2.62 8.26
N SER A 120 -1.66 2.71 8.81
CA SER A 120 -1.39 3.29 10.13
C SER A 120 -0.14 4.16 10.08
N SER A 121 0.02 5.05 11.05
CA SER A 121 1.26 5.81 11.27
C SER A 121 2.16 5.21 12.36
N ARG A 122 1.72 4.14 13.05
CA ARG A 122 2.46 3.48 14.10
C ARG A 122 2.04 2.02 14.25
N ILE A 123 3.01 1.15 14.49
CA ILE A 123 2.78 -0.20 15.02
C ILE A 123 3.07 -0.15 16.53
N PRO A 124 2.10 -0.47 17.39
CA PRO A 124 2.32 -0.45 18.82
C PRO A 124 3.30 -1.56 19.23
N PRO A 125 4.15 -1.33 20.26
CA PRO A 125 5.15 -2.31 20.71
C PRO A 125 4.54 -3.67 21.08
N GLU A 126 3.30 -3.69 21.54
CA GLU A 126 2.54 -4.88 21.94
C GLU A 126 2.24 -5.80 20.74
N ALA A 127 2.28 -5.27 19.51
CA ALA A 127 2.11 -6.06 18.29
C ALA A 127 3.38 -6.82 17.87
N LYS A 128 4.54 -6.55 18.51
CA LYS A 128 5.82 -7.17 18.14
C LYS A 128 5.76 -8.71 18.13
N PRO A 129 5.21 -9.41 19.15
CA PRO A 129 5.14 -10.86 19.13
C PRO A 129 4.39 -11.42 17.91
N LEU A 130 3.35 -10.74 17.44
CA LEU A 130 2.62 -11.14 16.23
C LEU A 130 3.46 -11.02 14.96
N TRP A 131 4.28 -9.98 14.86
CA TRP A 131 5.21 -9.82 13.75
C TRP A 131 6.34 -10.85 13.79
N ASP A 132 6.91 -11.13 14.97
CA ASP A 132 7.93 -12.15 15.18
C ASP A 132 7.40 -13.55 14.80
N GLU A 133 6.16 -13.90 15.16
CA GLU A 133 5.51 -15.14 14.78
C GLU A 133 5.34 -15.29 13.26
N ARG A 134 4.88 -14.21 12.59
CA ARG A 134 4.74 -14.19 11.12
C ARG A 134 6.08 -14.39 10.43
N ILE A 135 7.12 -13.70 10.89
CA ILE A 135 8.49 -13.81 10.38
C ILE A 135 8.98 -15.26 10.57
N HIS A 136 8.86 -15.81 11.77
CA HIS A 136 9.26 -17.19 12.07
C HIS A 136 8.51 -18.22 11.21
N THR A 137 7.21 -18.02 11.02
CA THR A 137 6.41 -18.92 10.16
C THR A 137 6.87 -18.84 8.71
N ALA A 138 7.07 -17.64 8.17
CA ALA A 138 7.56 -17.48 6.80
C ALA A 138 8.96 -18.06 6.61
N GLU A 139 9.84 -17.93 7.61
CA GLU A 139 11.21 -18.44 7.57
C GLU A 139 11.27 -19.97 7.61
N THR A 140 10.44 -20.60 8.44
CA THR A 140 10.53 -22.05 8.72
C THR A 140 9.56 -22.88 7.89
N LYS A 141 8.43 -22.33 7.47
CA LYS A 141 7.33 -23.05 6.81
C LYS A 141 6.89 -22.43 5.48
N GLY A 142 7.47 -21.28 5.07
CA GLY A 142 7.08 -20.55 3.87
C GLY A 142 5.74 -19.81 4.03
N MET A 143 5.15 -19.45 2.89
CA MET A 143 3.98 -18.56 2.88
C MET A 143 2.64 -19.27 3.06
N ASP A 144 2.53 -20.56 2.73
CA ASP A 144 1.25 -21.30 2.76
C ASP A 144 0.53 -21.24 4.11
N PRO A 145 1.18 -21.44 5.28
CA PRO A 145 0.49 -21.37 6.57
C PRO A 145 -0.07 -19.99 6.91
N LEU A 146 0.45 -18.94 6.27
CA LEU A 146 0.02 -17.55 6.51
C LEU A 146 -1.24 -17.16 5.71
N VAL A 147 -1.60 -17.93 4.68
CA VAL A 147 -2.64 -17.57 3.71
C VAL A 147 -3.99 -17.37 4.37
N GLU A 148 -4.53 -18.41 5.01
CA GLU A 148 -5.92 -18.37 5.51
C GLU A 148 -6.11 -17.34 6.63
N GLY A 149 -5.13 -17.25 7.55
CA GLY A 149 -5.16 -16.23 8.60
C GLY A 149 -5.06 -14.81 8.05
N THR A 150 -4.36 -14.62 6.93
CA THR A 150 -4.26 -13.32 6.28
C THR A 150 -5.56 -12.96 5.55
N LEU A 151 -6.12 -13.87 4.76
CA LEU A 151 -7.42 -13.67 4.11
C LEU A 151 -8.55 -13.37 5.11
N GLY A 152 -8.54 -14.03 6.29
CA GLY A 152 -9.51 -13.80 7.34
C GLY A 152 -9.43 -12.42 8.00
N ARG A 153 -8.27 -11.74 7.92
CA ARG A 153 -8.10 -10.35 8.38
C ARG A 153 -8.34 -9.31 7.28
N TRP A 154 -8.18 -9.73 6.01
CA TRP A 154 -8.19 -8.81 4.87
C TRP A 154 -9.55 -8.65 4.21
N PHE A 155 -10.43 -9.61 4.41
CA PHE A 155 -11.81 -9.57 3.91
C PHE A 155 -12.79 -9.82 5.05
N THR A 156 -13.97 -9.22 4.96
CA THR A 156 -15.08 -9.54 5.86
C THR A 156 -15.48 -11.01 5.70
N ALA A 157 -16.00 -11.62 6.78
CA ALA A 157 -16.43 -13.02 6.73
C ALA A 157 -17.45 -13.29 5.60
N PRO A 158 -18.50 -12.45 5.41
CA PRO A 158 -19.45 -12.67 4.31
C PRO A 158 -18.82 -12.58 2.92
N PHE A 159 -17.81 -11.70 2.72
CA PHE A 159 -17.13 -11.61 1.44
C PHE A 159 -16.26 -12.85 1.17
N LYS A 160 -15.50 -13.27 2.18
CA LYS A 160 -14.66 -14.46 2.09
C LYS A 160 -15.47 -15.74 1.88
N GLU A 161 -16.61 -15.88 2.57
CA GLU A 161 -17.49 -17.05 2.45
C GLU A 161 -18.15 -17.16 1.08
N ARG A 162 -18.52 -16.04 0.46
CA ARG A 162 -18.98 -16.05 -0.94
C ARG A 162 -17.89 -16.56 -1.90
N GLY A 163 -16.62 -16.44 -1.50
CA GLY A 163 -15.47 -16.83 -2.32
C GLY A 163 -15.39 -16.00 -3.60
N GLY A 164 -14.83 -16.63 -4.62
CA GLY A 164 -14.78 -16.06 -5.96
C GLY A 164 -13.39 -15.59 -6.38
N PRO A 165 -13.27 -15.05 -7.62
CA PRO A 165 -11.97 -14.78 -8.25
C PRO A 165 -11.08 -13.83 -7.44
N VAL A 166 -11.67 -12.85 -6.74
CA VAL A 166 -10.92 -11.86 -5.95
C VAL A 166 -10.16 -12.53 -4.80
N VAL A 167 -10.85 -13.39 -4.03
CA VAL A 167 -10.24 -14.12 -2.91
C VAL A 167 -9.13 -15.04 -3.40
N GLU A 168 -9.36 -15.75 -4.52
CA GLU A 168 -8.37 -16.65 -5.11
C GLU A 168 -7.17 -15.89 -5.67
N THR A 169 -7.37 -14.74 -6.28
CA THR A 169 -6.28 -13.86 -6.75
C THR A 169 -5.40 -13.45 -5.57
N VAL A 170 -6.00 -12.98 -4.49
CA VAL A 170 -5.24 -12.56 -3.29
C VAL A 170 -4.55 -13.75 -2.64
N ARG A 171 -5.20 -14.92 -2.58
CA ARG A 171 -4.60 -16.18 -2.13
C ARG A 171 -3.33 -16.50 -2.92
N GLY A 172 -3.40 -16.38 -4.25
CA GLY A 172 -2.27 -16.57 -5.16
C GLY A 172 -1.12 -15.58 -4.90
N MET A 173 -1.44 -14.30 -4.71
CA MET A 173 -0.45 -13.26 -4.40
C MET A 173 0.30 -13.58 -3.10
N ILE A 174 -0.42 -13.94 -2.02
CA ILE A 174 0.19 -14.28 -0.74
C ILE A 174 1.14 -15.48 -0.91
N ARG A 175 0.70 -16.54 -1.57
CA ARG A 175 1.51 -17.75 -1.80
C ARG A 175 2.77 -17.49 -2.61
N SER A 176 2.67 -16.68 -3.65
CA SER A 176 3.76 -16.39 -4.57
C SER A 176 4.76 -15.36 -4.04
N THR A 177 4.46 -14.69 -2.93
CA THR A 177 5.38 -13.71 -2.33
C THR A 177 6.65 -14.43 -1.84
N PRO A 178 7.84 -14.02 -2.27
CA PRO A 178 9.09 -14.58 -1.79
C PRO A 178 9.21 -14.45 -0.26
N PRO A 179 9.46 -15.55 0.49
CA PRO A 179 9.58 -15.47 1.95
C PRO A 179 10.61 -14.44 2.43
N ALA A 180 11.75 -14.33 1.74
CA ALA A 180 12.78 -13.33 2.07
C ALA A 180 12.24 -11.89 1.96
N GLY A 181 11.47 -11.60 0.92
CA GLY A 181 10.83 -10.29 0.74
C GLY A 181 9.76 -10.01 1.78
N TYR A 182 8.90 -11.01 2.05
CA TYR A 182 7.89 -10.92 3.11
C TYR A 182 8.51 -10.61 4.48
N ILE A 183 9.55 -11.38 4.86
CA ILE A 183 10.27 -11.20 6.14
C ILE A 183 10.89 -9.80 6.23
N GLY A 184 11.61 -9.37 5.17
CA GLY A 184 12.21 -8.04 5.14
C GLY A 184 11.18 -6.92 5.30
N CYS A 185 10.03 -7.04 4.63
CA CYS A 185 8.93 -6.07 4.77
C CYS A 185 8.22 -6.14 6.13
N CYS A 186 8.05 -7.33 6.74
CA CYS A 186 7.55 -7.44 8.12
C CYS A 186 8.46 -6.71 9.11
N GLN A 187 9.78 -6.82 8.94
CA GLN A 187 10.76 -6.09 9.76
C GLN A 187 10.63 -4.57 9.57
N ALA A 188 10.49 -4.11 8.32
CA ALA A 188 10.25 -2.70 8.03
C ALA A 188 8.97 -2.16 8.69
N ILE A 189 7.86 -2.90 8.57
CA ILE A 189 6.55 -2.51 9.12
C ILE A 189 6.59 -2.51 10.65
N SER A 190 7.21 -3.51 11.29
CA SER A 190 7.27 -3.60 12.76
C SER A 190 7.98 -2.40 13.41
N GLY A 191 8.82 -1.69 12.65
CA GLY A 191 9.50 -0.46 13.07
C GLY A 191 8.72 0.83 12.83
N LEU A 192 7.50 0.78 12.31
CA LEU A 192 6.72 1.98 11.99
C LEU A 192 6.41 2.81 13.24
N ASN A 193 6.89 4.05 13.26
CA ASN A 193 6.61 5.03 14.32
C ASN A 193 6.70 6.46 13.76
N LEU A 194 5.68 6.91 13.05
CA LEU A 194 5.63 8.20 12.38
C LEU A 194 4.59 9.16 12.96
N THR A 195 3.75 8.72 13.91
CA THR A 195 2.59 9.46 14.40
C THR A 195 2.91 10.91 14.81
N ASP A 196 4.03 11.13 15.50
CA ASP A 196 4.41 12.46 15.94
C ASP A 196 5.03 13.34 14.84
N ARG A 197 5.35 12.72 13.70
CA ARG A 197 6.00 13.38 12.56
C ARG A 197 5.03 13.72 11.42
N ILE A 198 3.92 12.98 11.28
CA ILE A 198 3.01 13.13 10.12
C ILE A 198 2.29 14.48 10.05
N SER A 199 2.27 15.28 11.12
CA SER A 199 1.80 16.67 11.11
C SER A 199 2.61 17.60 10.19
N ALA A 200 3.83 17.17 9.83
CA ALA A 200 4.66 17.87 8.86
C ALA A 200 4.22 17.63 7.40
N ILE A 201 3.38 16.65 7.11
CA ILE A 201 2.84 16.39 5.77
C ILE A 201 1.92 17.54 5.39
N LYS A 202 2.23 18.20 4.25
CA LYS A 202 1.49 19.36 3.72
C LYS A 202 0.72 19.08 2.44
N ALA A 203 0.99 17.93 1.80
CA ALA A 203 0.26 17.52 0.61
C ALA A 203 -1.23 17.34 0.92
N PRO A 204 -2.14 17.76 0.04
CA PRO A 204 -3.57 17.42 0.16
C PRO A 204 -3.71 15.92 0.40
N THR A 205 -4.40 15.53 1.49
CA THR A 205 -4.42 14.13 1.93
C THR A 205 -5.85 13.60 2.03
N LEU A 206 -6.06 12.41 1.45
CA LEU A 206 -7.25 11.59 1.64
C LEU A 206 -6.85 10.34 2.46
N ILE A 207 -7.68 9.97 3.42
CA ILE A 207 -7.56 8.74 4.18
C ILE A 207 -8.80 7.89 3.90
N ILE A 208 -8.60 6.64 3.46
CA ILE A 208 -9.68 5.68 3.21
C ILE A 208 -9.45 4.47 4.11
N VAL A 209 -10.49 3.96 4.74
CA VAL A 209 -10.37 2.77 5.59
C VAL A 209 -11.66 1.95 5.55
N GLY A 210 -11.53 0.63 5.51
CA GLY A 210 -12.66 -0.28 5.72
C GLY A 210 -13.17 -0.22 7.16
N GLU A 211 -14.48 -0.22 7.34
CA GLU A 211 -15.14 -0.19 8.66
C GLU A 211 -14.71 -1.37 9.53
N ASP A 212 -14.49 -2.52 8.90
CA ASP A 212 -14.16 -3.80 9.53
C ASP A 212 -12.67 -4.15 9.50
N ASP A 213 -11.79 -3.19 9.15
CA ASP A 213 -10.33 -3.42 9.13
C ASP A 213 -9.79 -3.65 10.54
N GLN A 214 -9.37 -4.88 10.82
CA GLN A 214 -8.78 -5.29 12.10
C GLN A 214 -7.25 -5.08 12.15
N GLY A 215 -6.61 -4.97 11.00
CA GLY A 215 -5.15 -4.82 10.88
C GLY A 215 -4.69 -3.38 11.13
N THR A 216 -5.39 -2.44 10.52
CA THR A 216 -5.19 -1.00 10.65
C THR A 216 -6.54 -0.31 10.87
N PRO A 217 -7.09 -0.42 12.09
CA PRO A 217 -8.49 -0.10 12.35
C PRO A 217 -8.81 1.38 12.15
N VAL A 218 -10.11 1.69 12.01
CA VAL A 218 -10.63 3.06 11.87
C VAL A 218 -10.02 4.03 12.89
N ALA A 219 -9.71 3.55 14.11
CA ALA A 219 -9.06 4.36 15.13
C ALA A 219 -7.67 4.88 14.69
N ALA A 220 -6.88 4.04 14.00
CA ALA A 220 -5.58 4.45 13.47
C ALA A 220 -5.72 5.51 12.36
N SER A 221 -6.73 5.37 11.51
CA SER A 221 -7.07 6.36 10.48
C SER A 221 -7.55 7.69 11.05
N LYS A 222 -8.33 7.66 12.14
CA LYS A 222 -8.71 8.88 12.87
C LYS A 222 -7.51 9.62 13.44
N VAL A 223 -6.53 8.91 14.03
CA VAL A 223 -5.28 9.51 14.51
C VAL A 223 -4.53 10.21 13.38
N MET A 224 -4.43 9.60 12.20
CA MET A 224 -3.80 10.25 11.04
C MET A 224 -4.59 11.48 10.58
N ASN A 225 -5.93 11.40 10.54
CA ASN A 225 -6.78 12.51 10.15
C ASN A 225 -6.70 13.71 11.12
N GLU A 226 -6.55 13.46 12.40
CA GLU A 226 -6.35 14.50 13.41
C GLU A 226 -4.98 15.17 13.30
N ARG A 227 -3.95 14.41 12.90
CA ARG A 227 -2.56 14.89 12.82
C ARG A 227 -2.21 15.56 11.50
N ILE A 228 -2.76 15.10 10.38
CA ILE A 228 -2.51 15.68 9.04
C ILE A 228 -3.55 16.75 8.75
N GLN A 229 -3.14 18.00 8.89
CA GLN A 229 -4.03 19.14 8.74
C GLN A 229 -4.73 19.19 7.37
N GLY A 230 -6.05 19.34 7.36
CA GLY A 230 -6.85 19.43 6.14
C GLY A 230 -7.07 18.09 5.43
N SER A 231 -6.65 16.97 6.03
CA SER A 231 -6.96 15.65 5.49
C SER A 231 -8.46 15.35 5.56
N GLN A 232 -8.91 14.51 4.61
CA GLN A 232 -10.28 14.00 4.54
C GLN A 232 -10.28 12.53 4.95
N LEU A 233 -11.27 12.09 5.73
CA LEU A 233 -11.44 10.68 6.12
C LEU A 233 -12.72 10.11 5.50
N VAL A 234 -12.58 8.97 4.82
CA VAL A 234 -13.67 8.17 4.28
C VAL A 234 -13.63 6.78 4.91
N ILE A 235 -14.72 6.35 5.52
CA ILE A 235 -14.89 5.01 6.08
C ILE A 235 -15.82 4.23 5.15
N LEU A 236 -15.33 3.15 4.59
CA LEU A 236 -16.07 2.28 3.68
C LEU A 236 -16.80 1.19 4.47
N LYS A 237 -18.12 1.19 4.39
CA LYS A 237 -18.95 0.17 5.05
C LYS A 237 -18.75 -1.20 4.42
N SER A 238 -18.88 -2.24 5.24
CA SER A 238 -18.78 -3.64 4.81
C SER A 238 -17.50 -3.92 4.04
N ALA A 239 -16.40 -3.37 4.49
CA ALA A 239 -15.07 -3.57 3.94
C ALA A 239 -14.05 -3.77 5.07
N ALA A 240 -13.15 -4.72 4.88
CA ALA A 240 -12.00 -4.94 5.74
C ALA A 240 -10.74 -4.31 5.12
N HIS A 241 -9.59 -4.93 5.31
CA HIS A 241 -8.26 -4.36 4.99
C HIS A 241 -7.96 -4.16 3.50
N LEU A 242 -8.49 -5.00 2.61
CA LEU A 242 -8.39 -4.78 1.16
C LEU A 242 -9.65 -4.10 0.63
N SER A 243 -9.97 -2.95 1.21
CA SER A 243 -11.21 -2.21 0.93
C SER A 243 -11.37 -1.84 -0.54
N ASN A 244 -10.25 -1.64 -1.26
CA ASN A 244 -10.21 -1.38 -2.70
C ASN A 244 -10.68 -2.58 -3.55
N MET A 245 -10.52 -3.81 -3.05
CA MET A 245 -10.93 -5.04 -3.73
C MET A 245 -12.31 -5.52 -3.25
N GLU A 246 -12.64 -5.26 -2.00
CA GLU A 246 -13.91 -5.68 -1.39
C GLU A 246 -15.07 -4.76 -1.74
N GLN A 247 -14.82 -3.43 -1.79
CA GLN A 247 -15.79 -2.40 -2.18
C GLN A 247 -15.24 -1.52 -3.32
N PRO A 248 -14.96 -2.10 -4.50
CA PRO A 248 -14.20 -1.43 -5.55
C PRO A 248 -14.85 -0.15 -6.07
N ASP A 249 -16.18 -0.10 -6.19
CA ASP A 249 -16.88 1.05 -6.72
C ASP A 249 -16.87 2.22 -5.72
N ALA A 250 -17.14 1.95 -4.45
CA ALA A 250 -17.12 2.97 -3.39
C ALA A 250 -15.70 3.52 -3.18
N PHE A 251 -14.70 2.64 -3.16
CA PHE A 251 -13.29 3.02 -3.08
C PHE A 251 -12.88 3.91 -4.27
N THR A 252 -13.17 3.44 -5.49
CA THR A 252 -12.80 4.16 -6.72
C THR A 252 -13.48 5.52 -6.81
N SER A 253 -14.75 5.61 -6.40
CA SER A 253 -15.50 6.88 -6.36
C SER A 253 -14.87 7.88 -5.38
N ALA A 254 -14.53 7.44 -4.16
CA ALA A 254 -13.87 8.28 -3.16
C ALA A 254 -12.50 8.78 -3.68
N LEU A 255 -11.69 7.87 -4.23
CA LEU A 255 -10.37 8.19 -4.76
C LEU A 255 -10.43 9.17 -5.93
N THR A 256 -11.23 8.87 -6.97
CA THR A 256 -11.32 9.72 -8.17
C THR A 256 -11.98 11.06 -7.88
N GLY A 257 -12.95 11.10 -6.95
CA GLY A 257 -13.58 12.33 -6.49
C GLY A 257 -12.58 13.27 -5.77
N PHE A 258 -11.64 12.71 -5.00
CA PHE A 258 -10.57 13.48 -4.38
C PHE A 258 -9.53 13.94 -5.41
N LEU A 259 -8.99 13.01 -6.21
CA LEU A 259 -7.97 13.32 -7.23
C LEU A 259 -8.44 14.43 -8.18
N SER A 260 -9.70 14.44 -8.58
CA SER A 260 -10.27 15.46 -9.48
C SER A 260 -10.31 16.88 -8.88
N LYS A 261 -10.18 17.02 -7.56
CA LYS A 261 -10.17 18.31 -6.88
C LYS A 261 -8.77 18.87 -6.66
N VAL A 262 -7.75 17.98 -6.74
CA VAL A 262 -6.35 18.32 -6.41
C VAL A 262 -5.38 18.13 -7.59
N SER A 263 -5.92 17.77 -8.76
CA SER A 263 -5.17 17.64 -10.03
C SER A 263 -5.12 18.94 -10.80
#